data_1b29e63e12ad34e39e8fb1b87a2efc43
#
_entry.id   1b29e63e12ad34e39e8fb1b87a2efc43
#
_cell.length_a   1.000
_cell.length_b   1.000
_cell.length_c   1.000
_cell.angle_alpha   90.00
_cell.angle_beta   90.00
_cell.angle_gamma   90.00
#
_symmetry.space_group_name_H-M   'P 1'
#
loop_
_entity.id
_entity.type
_entity.pdbx_description
1 polymer ?
#
loop_
_entity_poly.entity_id
_entity_poly.type
_entity_poly.pdbx_seq_one_letter_code
_entity_poly.pdbx_strand_id
1 'polypeptide(L)'
;RILHWGKGETEYSLRLLPIGGFCAMEGEDGSSEDPRSFTAKAPWKRAIILAAGAFMNFLTGLVILIVIYSTAGGFRTMEVTGFVDGCPLEGTLQIGDVIEKIDGDNIYIFSDFSMLTERAGEGPVDLTVRRDGKTVELRQVDMVKREYQVDGETRKIYGITFGATEEKTPL
;
A
#
# COMPACT_ATOMS: atom_id res chain seq x y z
N ARG A 1 -9.06 32.74 -14.26
CA ARG A 1 -9.49 31.72 -15.23
C ARG A 1 -8.51 31.70 -16.40
N ILE A 2 -8.01 30.52 -16.77
CA ILE A 2 -7.14 30.36 -17.93
C ILE A 2 -7.99 29.95 -19.15
N LEU A 3 -8.89 29.02 -18.94
CA LEU A 3 -9.82 28.53 -19.96
C LEU A 3 -11.21 28.39 -19.39
N HIS A 4 -12.19 28.65 -20.24
CA HIS A 4 -13.58 28.45 -19.87
C HIS A 4 -14.33 28.00 -21.13
N TRP A 5 -15.16 26.98 -20.99
CA TRP A 5 -15.99 26.44 -22.08
C TRP A 5 -17.29 25.89 -21.52
N GLY A 6 -18.30 25.86 -22.33
CA GLY A 6 -19.61 25.30 -22.02
C GLY A 6 -20.61 25.72 -23.08
N LYS A 7 -21.48 24.80 -23.45
CA LYS A 7 -22.65 25.11 -24.30
C LYS A 7 -23.89 24.79 -23.45
N GLY A 8 -24.69 25.84 -23.17
CA GLY A 8 -25.91 25.70 -22.39
C GLY A 8 -25.75 26.00 -20.90
N GLU A 9 -26.39 25.23 -20.04
CA GLU A 9 -26.50 25.50 -18.61
C GLU A 9 -25.26 25.10 -17.79
N THR A 10 -24.32 24.31 -18.37
CA THR A 10 -23.11 23.86 -17.68
C THR A 10 -21.90 24.63 -18.17
N GLU A 11 -21.23 25.29 -17.23
CA GLU A 11 -19.97 26.02 -17.48
C GLU A 11 -18.79 25.27 -16.89
N TYR A 12 -17.79 24.98 -17.73
CA TYR A 12 -16.53 24.39 -17.31
C TYR A 12 -15.44 25.47 -17.27
N SER A 13 -14.63 25.48 -16.23
CA SER A 13 -13.54 26.45 -16.13
C SER A 13 -12.26 25.81 -15.58
N LEU A 14 -11.12 26.12 -16.21
CA LEU A 14 -9.80 25.80 -15.73
C LEU A 14 -9.18 27.03 -15.07
N ARG A 15 -8.72 26.91 -13.82
CA ARG A 15 -8.11 28.00 -13.04
C ARG A 15 -6.61 27.84 -12.95
N LEU A 16 -5.90 28.96 -12.74
CA LEU A 16 -4.42 29.00 -12.65
C LEU A 16 -3.89 28.23 -11.45
N LEU A 17 -4.60 28.25 -10.33
CA LEU A 17 -4.19 27.55 -9.11
C LEU A 17 -4.87 26.19 -9.04
N PRO A 18 -4.13 25.08 -9.21
CA PRO A 18 -4.67 23.71 -9.19
C PRO A 18 -4.82 23.19 -7.76
N ILE A 19 -5.48 23.94 -6.88
CA ILE A 19 -5.66 23.56 -5.46
C ILE A 19 -6.81 22.56 -5.28
N GLY A 20 -7.50 22.20 -6.36
CA GLY A 20 -8.62 21.27 -6.37
C GLY A 20 -9.67 21.65 -7.39
N GLY A 21 -10.71 20.82 -7.48
CA GLY A 21 -11.90 21.07 -8.29
C GLY A 21 -13.12 21.29 -7.38
N PHE A 22 -14.08 22.04 -7.86
CA PHE A 22 -15.39 22.15 -7.24
C PHE A 22 -16.48 22.10 -8.30
N CYS A 23 -17.64 21.61 -7.90
CA CYS A 23 -18.85 21.65 -8.69
C CYS A 23 -19.87 22.46 -7.89
N ALA A 24 -20.37 23.54 -8.46
CA ALA A 24 -21.47 24.31 -7.88
C ALA A 24 -22.76 23.93 -8.61
N MET A 25 -23.78 23.57 -7.86
CA MET A 25 -25.08 23.19 -8.41
C MET A 25 -26.11 24.29 -8.13
N GLU A 26 -26.97 24.51 -9.09
CA GLU A 26 -28.09 25.47 -8.93
C GLU A 26 -28.96 25.09 -7.71
N GLY A 27 -29.08 26.04 -6.77
CA GLY A 27 -29.87 25.85 -5.56
C GLY A 27 -29.15 25.08 -4.44
N GLU A 28 -27.81 24.87 -4.51
CA GLU A 28 -27.05 24.22 -3.44
C GLU A 28 -26.90 25.15 -2.21
N ASP A 29 -26.59 26.42 -2.44
CA ASP A 29 -26.34 27.42 -1.39
C ASP A 29 -27.55 28.25 -1.00
N GLY A 30 -28.71 27.96 -1.57
CA GLY A 30 -29.93 28.72 -1.30
C GLY A 30 -31.19 28.17 -1.96
N SER A 31 -32.31 28.83 -1.73
CA SER A 31 -33.57 28.50 -2.40
C SER A 31 -33.55 29.02 -3.84
N SER A 32 -33.64 28.13 -4.80
CA SER A 32 -33.90 28.45 -6.20
C SER A 32 -35.33 28.05 -6.56
N GLU A 33 -36.04 28.93 -7.30
CA GLU A 33 -37.37 28.62 -7.81
C GLU A 33 -37.37 27.70 -9.04
N ASP A 34 -36.17 27.37 -9.58
CA ASP A 34 -36.05 26.45 -10.70
C ASP A 34 -36.39 25.02 -10.26
N PRO A 35 -37.39 24.35 -10.85
CA PRO A 35 -37.75 22.96 -10.51
C PRO A 35 -36.64 21.95 -10.86
N ARG A 36 -35.59 22.39 -11.57
CA ARG A 36 -34.39 21.59 -11.87
C ARG A 36 -33.29 21.76 -10.85
N SER A 37 -33.42 22.71 -9.93
CA SER A 37 -32.45 22.97 -8.87
C SER A 37 -32.18 21.72 -8.01
N PHE A 38 -30.99 21.66 -7.41
CA PHE A 38 -30.58 20.57 -6.52
C PHE A 38 -31.56 20.36 -5.35
N THR A 39 -31.99 21.46 -4.74
CA THR A 39 -32.93 21.43 -3.59
C THR A 39 -34.34 20.99 -3.97
N ALA A 40 -34.77 21.19 -5.21
CA ALA A 40 -36.08 20.76 -5.70
C ALA A 40 -36.12 19.23 -5.99
N LYS A 41 -34.98 18.55 -6.02
CA LYS A 41 -34.92 17.08 -6.29
C LYS A 41 -35.25 16.28 -5.03
N ALA A 42 -35.82 15.08 -5.25
CA ALA A 42 -36.06 14.12 -4.19
C ALA A 42 -34.79 13.78 -3.39
N PRO A 43 -34.86 13.57 -2.06
CA PRO A 43 -33.70 13.37 -1.20
C PRO A 43 -32.75 12.26 -1.68
N TRP A 44 -33.28 11.16 -2.19
CA TRP A 44 -32.46 10.05 -2.69
C TRP A 44 -31.61 10.43 -3.92
N LYS A 45 -32.15 11.31 -4.81
CA LYS A 45 -31.38 11.81 -5.97
C LYS A 45 -30.24 12.72 -5.51
N ARG A 46 -30.48 13.55 -4.51
CA ARG A 46 -29.45 14.40 -3.89
C ARG A 46 -28.36 13.55 -3.25
N ALA A 47 -28.77 12.49 -2.54
CA ALA A 47 -27.81 11.54 -1.93
C ALA A 47 -26.91 10.87 -2.98
N ILE A 48 -27.46 10.45 -4.13
CA ILE A 48 -26.66 9.88 -5.22
C ILE A 48 -25.65 10.90 -5.77
N ILE A 49 -26.07 12.14 -5.99
CA ILE A 49 -25.19 13.19 -6.49
C ILE A 49 -24.02 13.45 -5.53
N LEU A 50 -24.30 13.55 -4.22
CA LEU A 50 -23.26 13.73 -3.21
C LEU A 50 -22.32 12.53 -3.10
N ALA A 51 -22.85 11.31 -3.20
CA ALA A 51 -22.06 10.10 -3.16
C ALA A 51 -21.21 9.90 -4.43
N ALA A 52 -21.62 10.44 -5.56
CA ALA A 52 -20.93 10.27 -6.85
C ALA A 52 -19.50 10.80 -6.82
N GLY A 53 -19.24 11.91 -6.12
CA GLY A 53 -17.88 12.45 -5.95
C GLY A 53 -16.95 11.49 -5.24
N ALA A 54 -17.37 10.96 -4.10
CA ALA A 54 -16.61 9.96 -3.35
C ALA A 54 -16.41 8.66 -4.15
N PHE A 55 -17.45 8.22 -4.86
CA PHE A 55 -17.39 7.04 -5.73
C PHE A 55 -16.38 7.21 -6.87
N MET A 56 -16.36 8.36 -7.53
CA MET A 56 -15.38 8.64 -8.60
C MET A 56 -13.96 8.71 -8.07
N ASN A 57 -13.73 9.26 -6.87
CA ASN A 57 -12.42 9.23 -6.23
C ASN A 57 -11.96 7.79 -5.95
N PHE A 58 -12.85 6.95 -5.41
CA PHE A 58 -12.56 5.53 -5.21
C PHE A 58 -12.23 4.82 -6.53
N LEU A 59 -13.03 5.03 -7.57
CA LEU A 59 -12.81 4.42 -8.87
C LEU A 59 -11.47 4.86 -9.49
N THR A 60 -11.15 6.15 -9.41
CA THR A 60 -9.87 6.69 -9.87
C THR A 60 -8.69 6.08 -9.11
N GLY A 61 -8.80 5.99 -7.78
CA GLY A 61 -7.79 5.34 -6.94
C GLY A 61 -7.60 3.87 -7.31
N LEU A 62 -8.69 3.14 -7.54
CA LEU A 62 -8.65 1.74 -7.99
C LEU A 62 -7.93 1.59 -9.34
N VAL A 63 -8.25 2.44 -10.32
CA VAL A 63 -7.57 2.42 -11.63
C VAL A 63 -6.08 2.70 -11.50
N ILE A 64 -5.70 3.69 -10.69
CA ILE A 64 -4.29 4.02 -10.44
C ILE A 64 -3.58 2.82 -9.79
N LEU A 65 -4.19 2.17 -8.79
CA LEU A 65 -3.64 0.97 -8.17
C LEU A 65 -3.44 -0.16 -9.17
N ILE A 66 -4.45 -0.44 -10.01
CA ILE A 66 -4.34 -1.45 -11.06
C ILE A 66 -3.15 -1.15 -11.99
N VAL A 67 -2.99 0.11 -12.42
CA VAL A 67 -1.87 0.51 -13.27
C VAL A 67 -0.53 0.30 -12.56
N ILE A 68 -0.40 0.74 -11.30
CA ILE A 68 0.82 0.57 -10.51
C ILE A 68 1.17 -0.91 -10.36
N TYR A 69 0.20 -1.75 -9.96
CA TYR A 69 0.42 -3.19 -9.77
C TYR A 69 0.71 -3.92 -11.10
N SER A 70 0.07 -3.52 -12.21
CA SER A 70 0.35 -4.12 -13.52
C SER A 70 1.74 -3.78 -14.08
N THR A 71 2.32 -2.66 -13.65
CA THR A 71 3.67 -2.24 -14.05
C THR A 71 4.76 -2.67 -13.06
N ALA A 72 4.38 -3.18 -11.88
CA ALA A 72 5.32 -3.69 -10.89
C ALA A 72 6.06 -4.91 -11.45
N GLY A 73 7.39 -4.91 -11.39
CA GLY A 73 8.23 -6.00 -11.89
C GLY A 73 8.28 -7.23 -10.97
N GLY A 74 7.63 -7.18 -9.81
CA GLY A 74 7.57 -8.24 -8.81
C GLY A 74 7.31 -7.68 -7.42
N PHE A 75 7.00 -8.56 -6.49
CA PHE A 75 6.79 -8.22 -5.08
C PHE A 75 7.86 -8.89 -4.24
N ARG A 76 8.33 -8.20 -3.21
CA ARG A 76 9.22 -8.83 -2.23
C ARG A 76 8.45 -9.90 -1.47
N THR A 77 9.03 -11.09 -1.44
CA THR A 77 8.52 -12.22 -0.65
C THR A 77 9.24 -12.26 0.69
N MET A 78 8.70 -13.06 1.61
CA MET A 78 9.34 -13.36 2.90
C MET A 78 10.20 -14.62 2.83
N GLU A 79 10.51 -15.10 1.63
CA GLU A 79 11.40 -16.22 1.40
C GLU A 79 12.85 -15.78 1.59
N VAL A 80 13.57 -16.49 2.44
CA VAL A 80 15.01 -16.31 2.67
C VAL A 80 15.77 -16.88 1.47
N THR A 81 16.43 -16.03 0.71
CA THR A 81 17.22 -16.42 -0.47
C THR A 81 18.71 -16.44 -0.22
N GLY A 82 19.18 -15.89 0.89
CA GLY A 82 20.57 -15.88 1.25
C GLY A 82 20.87 -15.12 2.52
N PHE A 83 22.13 -15.11 2.88
CA PHE A 83 22.67 -14.39 4.03
C PHE A 83 23.90 -13.58 3.59
N VAL A 84 24.10 -12.46 4.26
CA VAL A 84 25.34 -11.69 4.13
C VAL A 84 26.44 -12.42 4.92
N ASP A 85 27.67 -12.39 4.44
CA ASP A 85 28.81 -13.04 5.09
C ASP A 85 28.91 -12.68 6.58
N GLY A 86 29.00 -13.71 7.43
CA GLY A 86 29.04 -13.55 8.89
C GLY A 86 27.69 -13.28 9.55
N CYS A 87 26.58 -13.53 8.86
CA CYS A 87 25.25 -13.42 9.45
C CYS A 87 25.02 -14.50 10.51
N PRO A 88 24.75 -14.15 11.79
CA PRO A 88 24.55 -15.14 12.85
C PRO A 88 23.25 -15.94 12.70
N LEU A 89 22.35 -15.51 11.83
CA LEU A 89 21.08 -16.20 11.55
C LEU A 89 21.27 -17.38 10.59
N GLU A 90 22.42 -17.46 9.91
CA GLU A 90 22.80 -18.60 9.08
C GLU A 90 22.94 -19.85 9.96
N GLY A 91 22.16 -20.88 9.66
CA GLY A 91 22.06 -22.10 10.46
C GLY A 91 20.81 -22.17 11.36
N THR A 92 20.27 -21.04 11.82
CA THR A 92 18.96 -20.98 12.46
C THR A 92 17.85 -20.88 11.41
N LEU A 93 17.99 -19.93 10.50
CA LEU A 93 17.21 -19.84 9.27
C LEU A 93 17.92 -20.58 8.15
N GLN A 94 17.18 -21.06 7.17
CA GLN A 94 17.68 -21.75 6.00
C GLN A 94 17.21 -21.05 4.73
N ILE A 95 17.97 -21.16 3.66
CA ILE A 95 17.53 -20.72 2.33
C ILE A 95 16.30 -21.52 1.95
N GLY A 96 15.25 -20.84 1.48
CA GLY A 96 13.94 -21.41 1.19
C GLY A 96 12.92 -21.30 2.33
N ASP A 97 13.33 -20.86 3.54
CA ASP A 97 12.39 -20.56 4.60
C ASP A 97 11.53 -19.35 4.24
N VAL A 98 10.22 -19.48 4.40
CA VAL A 98 9.29 -18.35 4.28
C VAL A 98 8.87 -17.93 5.68
N ILE A 99 9.21 -16.71 6.10
CA ILE A 99 8.86 -16.20 7.42
C ILE A 99 7.37 -15.81 7.40
N GLU A 100 6.56 -16.47 8.24
CA GLU A 100 5.12 -16.28 8.30
C GLU A 100 4.66 -15.48 9.52
N LYS A 101 5.38 -15.60 10.67
CA LYS A 101 5.03 -14.88 11.90
C LYS A 101 6.26 -14.45 12.68
N ILE A 102 6.09 -13.35 13.43
CA ILE A 102 7.02 -12.87 14.46
C ILE A 102 6.23 -12.71 15.75
N ASP A 103 6.68 -13.34 16.84
CA ASP A 103 6.03 -13.33 18.17
C ASP A 103 4.52 -13.64 18.13
N GLY A 104 4.11 -14.53 17.20
CA GLY A 104 2.73 -14.93 16.98
C GLY A 104 1.92 -14.03 16.04
N ASP A 105 2.39 -12.84 15.68
CA ASP A 105 1.75 -11.94 14.73
C ASP A 105 2.06 -12.32 13.28
N ASN A 106 1.03 -12.38 12.43
CA ASN A 106 1.18 -12.77 11.02
C ASN A 106 1.86 -11.67 10.20
N ILE A 107 2.67 -12.10 9.23
CA ILE A 107 3.27 -11.29 8.19
C ILE A 107 2.52 -11.57 6.89
N TYR A 108 1.92 -10.53 6.31
CA TYR A 108 1.23 -10.61 5.02
C TYR A 108 2.02 -9.95 3.90
N ILE A 109 2.75 -8.88 4.22
CA ILE A 109 3.56 -8.12 3.28
C ILE A 109 4.92 -7.78 3.90
N PHE A 110 5.90 -7.42 3.08
CA PHE A 110 7.26 -7.12 3.55
C PHE A 110 7.34 -5.98 4.59
N SER A 111 6.43 -5.00 4.52
CA SER A 111 6.38 -3.92 5.51
C SER A 111 5.97 -4.39 6.91
N ASP A 112 5.17 -5.46 7.01
CA ASP A 112 4.79 -6.04 8.32
C ASP A 112 6.03 -6.59 9.03
N PHE A 113 6.94 -7.24 8.29
CA PHE A 113 8.21 -7.71 8.84
C PHE A 113 9.01 -6.58 9.46
N SER A 114 9.17 -5.45 8.75
CA SER A 114 9.90 -4.31 9.26
C SER A 114 9.24 -3.71 10.51
N MET A 115 7.92 -3.58 10.48
CA MET A 115 7.14 -3.04 11.61
C MET A 115 7.20 -3.95 12.84
N LEU A 116 7.04 -5.26 12.65
CA LEU A 116 7.04 -6.23 13.76
C LEU A 116 8.41 -6.36 14.40
N THR A 117 9.48 -6.39 13.59
CA THR A 117 10.85 -6.42 14.11
C THR A 117 11.23 -5.12 14.82
N GLU A 118 10.78 -3.96 14.36
CA GLU A 118 10.98 -2.68 15.07
C GLU A 118 10.21 -2.64 16.40
N ARG A 119 8.99 -3.18 16.43
CA ARG A 119 8.19 -3.27 17.66
C ARG A 119 8.80 -4.22 18.69
N ALA A 120 9.38 -5.34 18.25
CA ALA A 120 10.07 -6.30 19.12
C ALA A 120 11.35 -5.71 19.75
N GLY A 121 11.98 -4.72 19.10
CA GLY A 121 13.19 -4.07 19.60
C GLY A 121 14.45 -4.91 19.38
N GLU A 122 15.44 -4.75 20.28
CA GLU A 122 16.74 -5.43 20.17
C GLU A 122 16.77 -6.80 20.88
N GLY A 123 15.63 -7.35 21.24
CA GLY A 123 15.54 -8.66 21.89
C GLY A 123 15.42 -9.83 20.91
N PRO A 124 15.60 -11.07 21.42
CA PRO A 124 15.31 -12.25 20.62
C PRO A 124 13.78 -12.35 20.40
N VAL A 125 13.38 -12.86 19.24
CA VAL A 125 11.98 -13.04 18.83
C VAL A 125 11.70 -14.51 18.51
N ASP A 126 10.45 -14.90 18.61
CA ASP A 126 9.99 -16.20 18.15
C ASP A 126 9.51 -16.08 16.69
N LEU A 127 10.09 -16.89 15.80
CA LEU A 127 9.73 -16.90 14.40
C LEU A 127 8.94 -18.17 14.07
N THR A 128 7.88 -18.03 13.29
CA THR A 128 7.23 -19.14 12.61
C THR A 128 7.60 -19.07 11.14
N VAL A 129 8.25 -20.10 10.63
CA VAL A 129 8.67 -20.20 9.23
C VAL A 129 8.03 -21.42 8.57
N ARG A 130 7.81 -21.34 7.27
CA ARG A 130 7.46 -22.49 6.45
C ARG A 130 8.71 -23.00 5.74
N ARG A 131 9.15 -24.21 6.09
CA ARG A 131 10.30 -24.93 5.55
C ARG A 131 9.83 -26.21 4.89
N ASP A 132 10.10 -26.42 3.62
CA ASP A 132 9.67 -27.59 2.85
C ASP A 132 8.16 -27.91 3.00
N GLY A 133 7.33 -26.88 2.99
CA GLY A 133 5.87 -26.99 3.15
C GLY A 133 5.39 -27.30 4.57
N LYS A 134 6.30 -27.38 5.57
CA LYS A 134 5.97 -27.60 6.98
C LYS A 134 6.18 -26.34 7.79
N THR A 135 5.32 -26.11 8.76
CA THR A 135 5.48 -25.03 9.73
C THR A 135 6.52 -25.43 10.78
N VAL A 136 7.52 -24.59 10.98
CA VAL A 136 8.61 -24.75 11.96
C VAL A 136 8.62 -23.52 12.88
N GLU A 137 8.62 -23.76 14.18
CA GLU A 137 8.79 -22.71 15.19
C GLU A 137 10.27 -22.61 15.59
N LEU A 138 10.83 -21.43 15.43
CA LEU A 138 12.18 -21.08 15.83
C LEU A 138 12.08 -20.11 17.01
N ARG A 139 12.55 -20.51 18.17
CA ARG A 139 12.43 -19.73 19.40
C ARG A 139 13.70 -18.97 19.70
N GLN A 140 13.55 -17.79 20.29
CA GLN A 140 14.66 -16.95 20.78
C GLN A 140 15.67 -16.64 19.67
N VAL A 141 15.18 -16.27 18.49
CA VAL A 141 16.03 -15.91 17.33
C VAL A 141 16.52 -14.47 17.51
N ASP A 142 17.82 -14.28 17.44
CA ASP A 142 18.48 -12.98 17.63
C ASP A 142 18.34 -12.10 16.36
N MET A 143 17.19 -11.46 16.20
CA MET A 143 16.85 -10.59 15.09
C MET A 143 17.34 -9.16 15.31
N VAL A 144 18.66 -8.99 15.44
CA VAL A 144 19.28 -7.67 15.63
C VAL A 144 19.92 -7.18 14.34
N LYS A 145 19.65 -5.91 14.00
CA LYS A 145 20.32 -5.24 12.87
C LYS A 145 21.80 -5.03 13.21
N ARG A 146 22.70 -5.52 12.36
CA ARG A 146 24.14 -5.36 12.47
C ARG A 146 24.70 -4.60 11.26
N GLU A 147 25.90 -4.05 11.41
CA GLU A 147 26.58 -3.37 10.31
C GLU A 147 27.24 -4.40 9.39
N TYR A 148 26.87 -4.35 8.12
CA TYR A 148 27.48 -5.17 7.06
C TYR A 148 27.96 -4.28 5.92
N GLN A 149 28.99 -4.73 5.23
CA GLN A 149 29.46 -4.13 3.98
C GLN A 149 28.64 -4.72 2.83
N VAL A 150 27.79 -3.90 2.22
CA VAL A 150 26.96 -4.29 1.08
C VAL A 150 27.20 -3.27 -0.04
N ASP A 151 27.64 -3.73 -1.20
CA ASP A 151 27.96 -2.90 -2.37
C ASP A 151 28.95 -1.74 -2.07
N GLY A 152 29.90 -1.97 -1.16
CA GLY A 152 30.89 -0.97 -0.75
C GLY A 152 30.40 0.08 0.25
N GLU A 153 29.16 -0.04 0.72
CA GLU A 153 28.57 0.81 1.77
C GLU A 153 28.33 0.02 3.05
N THR A 154 28.54 0.67 4.20
CA THR A 154 28.16 0.09 5.50
C THR A 154 26.66 0.31 5.72
N ARG A 155 25.92 -0.78 5.82
CA ARG A 155 24.45 -0.72 6.07
C ARG A 155 24.09 -1.50 7.34
N LYS A 156 23.21 -0.93 8.16
CA LYS A 156 22.67 -1.61 9.35
C LYS A 156 21.42 -2.40 8.97
N ILE A 157 21.59 -3.72 8.79
CA ILE A 157 20.56 -4.66 8.32
C ILE A 157 20.56 -5.94 9.15
N TYR A 158 19.56 -6.80 8.97
CA TYR A 158 19.49 -8.11 9.64
C TYR A 158 20.44 -9.16 9.02
N GLY A 159 21.04 -8.87 7.89
CA GLY A 159 21.92 -9.79 7.18
C GLY A 159 21.21 -10.88 6.39
N ILE A 160 19.89 -10.79 6.23
CA ILE A 160 19.06 -11.71 5.45
C ILE A 160 18.74 -11.08 4.10
N THR A 161 18.84 -11.88 3.04
CA THR A 161 18.39 -11.52 1.71
C THR A 161 17.06 -12.20 1.45
N PHE A 162 16.07 -11.40 1.05
CA PHE A 162 14.71 -11.87 0.73
C PHE A 162 14.49 -11.94 -0.78
N GLY A 163 13.73 -12.94 -1.20
CA GLY A 163 13.36 -13.11 -2.59
C GLY A 163 12.40 -12.04 -3.09
N ALA A 164 12.33 -11.95 -4.41
CA ALA A 164 11.28 -11.23 -5.11
C ALA A 164 10.55 -12.22 -6.02
N THR A 165 9.23 -12.21 -6.03
CA THR A 165 8.48 -12.97 -7.03
C THR A 165 8.59 -12.25 -8.36
N GLU A 166 9.11 -12.93 -9.37
CA GLU A 166 9.03 -12.49 -10.77
C GLU A 166 7.67 -12.86 -11.40
N GLU A 167 6.78 -13.54 -10.65
CA GLU A 167 5.47 -13.90 -11.15
C GLU A 167 4.60 -12.66 -11.30
N LYS A 168 4.43 -12.24 -12.55
CA LYS A 168 3.29 -11.43 -12.96
C LYS A 168 2.05 -12.26 -12.67
N THR A 169 1.33 -11.94 -11.60
CA THR A 169 0.00 -12.49 -11.39
C THR A 169 -0.86 -12.04 -12.58
N PRO A 170 -1.31 -12.93 -13.48
CA PRO A 170 -2.21 -12.52 -14.54
C PRO A 170 -3.50 -12.02 -13.89
N LEU A 171 -3.89 -10.80 -14.25
CA LEU A 171 -5.22 -10.24 -13.98
C LEU A 171 -6.25 -10.97 -14.85
#